data_e68baf012e17c6830333cb0465754154
#
_entry.id   e68baf012e17c6830333cb0465754154
#
_cell.length_a   1.000
_cell.length_b   1.000
_cell.length_c   1.000
_cell.angle_alpha   90.00
_cell.angle_beta   90.00
_cell.angle_gamma   90.00
#
_symmetry.space_group_name_H-M   'P 1'
#
loop_
_entity.id
_entity.type
_entity.pdbx_description
1 polymer ?
#
loop_
_entity_poly.entity_id
_entity_poly.type
_entity_poly.pdbx_seq_one_letter_code
_entity_poly.pdbx_strand_id
1 'polypeptide(L)'
;MRAQPWPGLPVDLLPNFIPLALAAPNGYMIFHNWMYESGLFWTSELTKLGAEVIMADPHRVIVIAGKKLKGGTLEAPYIIRAVVAMVMAAMIAEGETVILNADSLYRGHPDFAKNLRSLGAEIEEIK
;
A
#
# COMPACT_ATOMS: atom_id res chain seq x y z
N MET A 1 -10.33 6.02 9.17
CA MET A 1 -11.00 4.94 8.41
C MET A 1 -10.86 3.63 9.15
N ARG A 2 -11.92 2.90 9.29
CA ARG A 2 -11.98 1.69 10.11
C ARG A 2 -12.64 0.55 9.33
N ALA A 3 -11.98 -0.62 9.32
CA ALA A 3 -12.58 -1.83 8.75
C ALA A 3 -13.70 -2.34 9.65
N GLN A 4 -14.78 -2.83 9.04
CA GLN A 4 -15.91 -3.41 9.74
C GLN A 4 -16.53 -4.54 8.92
N PRO A 5 -17.20 -5.52 9.58
CA PRO A 5 -17.95 -6.52 8.84
C PRO A 5 -19.03 -5.89 7.95
N TRP A 6 -19.43 -6.61 6.94
CA TRP A 6 -20.51 -6.16 6.04
C TRP A 6 -21.74 -5.68 6.85
N PRO A 7 -22.36 -4.53 6.51
CA PRO A 7 -22.13 -3.67 5.35
C PRO A 7 -21.09 -2.55 5.54
N GLY A 8 -20.24 -2.63 6.56
CA GLY A 8 -19.15 -1.68 6.72
C GLY A 8 -18.05 -1.88 5.70
N LEU A 9 -16.94 -1.14 5.85
CA LEU A 9 -15.78 -1.26 4.95
C LEU A 9 -15.10 -2.61 5.13
N PRO A 10 -15.04 -3.46 4.08
CA PRO A 10 -14.32 -4.73 4.17
C PRO A 10 -12.85 -4.54 4.51
N VAL A 11 -12.32 -5.38 5.40
CA VAL A 11 -10.92 -5.32 5.82
C VAL A 11 -9.95 -5.50 4.66
N ASP A 12 -10.34 -6.28 3.65
CA ASP A 12 -9.51 -6.55 2.49
C ASP A 12 -9.31 -5.32 1.59
N LEU A 13 -10.18 -4.34 1.69
CA LEU A 13 -10.07 -3.09 0.91
C LEU A 13 -9.34 -1.99 1.67
N LEU A 14 -9.21 -2.10 3.00
CA LEU A 14 -8.61 -1.05 3.81
C LEU A 14 -7.20 -0.66 3.33
N PRO A 15 -6.28 -1.58 3.03
CA PRO A 15 -4.94 -1.20 2.57
C PRO A 15 -4.93 -0.36 1.31
N ASN A 16 -5.90 -0.53 0.42
CA ASN A 16 -5.95 0.21 -0.84
C ASN A 16 -6.22 1.70 -0.66
N PHE A 17 -6.80 2.10 0.48
CA PHE A 17 -7.05 3.50 0.77
C PHE A 17 -5.82 4.23 1.31
N ILE A 18 -4.79 3.50 1.75
CA ILE A 18 -3.55 4.11 2.27
C ILE A 18 -2.79 4.86 1.16
N PRO A 19 -2.53 4.27 -0.02
CA PRO A 19 -1.93 5.02 -1.12
C PRO A 19 -2.79 6.22 -1.54
N LEU A 20 -4.11 6.09 -1.51
CA LEU A 20 -5.01 7.19 -1.83
C LEU A 20 -4.84 8.35 -0.84
N ALA A 21 -4.72 8.05 0.47
CA ALA A 21 -4.45 9.06 1.47
C ALA A 21 -3.09 9.72 1.27
N LEU A 22 -2.07 8.95 0.89
CA LEU A 22 -0.73 9.49 0.58
C LEU A 22 -0.75 10.42 -0.62
N ALA A 23 -1.62 10.18 -1.59
CA ALA A 23 -1.75 11.00 -2.80
C ALA A 23 -2.50 12.32 -2.56
N ALA A 24 -3.19 12.46 -1.44
CA ALA A 24 -3.92 13.67 -1.11
C ALA A 24 -2.97 14.86 -0.92
N PRO A 25 -3.40 16.10 -1.24
CA PRO A 25 -2.51 17.26 -1.19
C PRO A 25 -2.14 17.69 0.23
N ASN A 26 -2.98 17.41 1.21
CA ASN A 26 -2.73 17.77 2.60
C ASN A 26 -3.63 16.98 3.55
N GLY A 27 -3.38 17.12 4.84
CA GLY A 27 -4.18 16.48 5.87
C GLY A 27 -3.57 15.17 6.37
N TYR A 28 -4.37 14.45 7.11
CA TYR A 28 -3.98 13.14 7.62
C TYR A 28 -5.19 12.22 7.71
N MET A 29 -4.94 10.92 7.75
CA MET A 29 -5.99 9.90 7.88
C MET A 29 -5.52 8.84 8.86
N ILE A 30 -6.41 8.45 9.79
CA ILE A 30 -6.16 7.35 10.72
C ILE A 30 -6.82 6.10 10.16
N PHE A 31 -6.03 5.05 9.99
CA PHE A 31 -6.51 3.74 9.55
C PHE A 31 -6.55 2.81 10.75
N HIS A 32 -7.70 2.21 11.00
CA HIS A 32 -7.90 1.30 12.12
C HIS A 32 -8.29 -0.08 11.61
N ASN A 33 -7.37 -1.04 11.74
CA ASN A 33 -7.62 -2.44 11.41
C ASN A 33 -7.67 -3.24 12.70
N TRP A 34 -8.84 -3.35 13.29
CA TRP A 34 -9.05 -4.08 14.54
C TRP A 34 -9.23 -5.57 14.35
N MET A 35 -9.52 -6.02 13.11
CA MET A 35 -9.89 -7.40 12.81
C MET A 35 -8.68 -8.35 12.77
N TYR A 36 -7.51 -7.83 12.38
CA TYR A 36 -6.29 -8.63 12.29
C TYR A 36 -5.14 -7.91 12.97
N GLU A 37 -4.47 -8.62 13.88
CA GLU A 37 -3.25 -8.14 14.48
C GLU A 37 -2.15 -8.04 13.40
N SER A 38 -1.33 -7.04 13.49
CA SER A 38 -0.22 -6.80 12.54
C SER A 38 -0.63 -6.52 11.09
N GLY A 39 -1.93 -6.34 10.83
CA GLY A 39 -2.42 -6.09 9.47
C GLY A 39 -1.94 -4.77 8.86
N LEU A 40 -1.37 -3.87 9.65
CA LEU A 40 -0.86 -2.57 9.20
C LEU A 40 0.67 -2.45 9.30
N PHE A 41 1.38 -3.46 9.78
CA PHE A 41 2.83 -3.38 9.98
C PHE A 41 3.60 -3.15 8.66
N TRP A 42 3.08 -3.62 7.54
CA TRP A 42 3.70 -3.41 6.24
C TRP A 42 3.84 -1.93 5.86
N THR A 43 3.04 -1.05 6.47
CA THR A 43 3.07 0.38 6.16
C THR A 43 4.42 1.02 6.49
N SER A 44 5.20 0.43 7.39
CA SER A 44 6.54 0.92 7.71
C SER A 44 7.46 0.88 6.49
N GLU A 45 7.23 -0.02 5.54
CA GLU A 45 8.00 -0.07 4.30
C GLU A 45 7.80 1.19 3.44
N LEU A 46 6.63 1.82 3.53
CA LEU A 46 6.34 3.03 2.75
C LEU A 46 7.22 4.21 3.17
N THR A 47 7.77 4.20 4.38
CA THR A 47 8.68 5.26 4.83
C THR A 47 9.95 5.30 3.98
N LYS A 48 10.32 4.19 3.36
CA LYS A 48 11.47 4.13 2.44
C LYS A 48 11.24 4.96 1.18
N LEU A 49 9.99 5.24 0.85
CA LEU A 49 9.63 6.12 -0.27
C LEU A 49 9.46 7.58 0.17
N GLY A 50 9.68 7.89 1.45
CA GLY A 50 9.50 9.22 1.99
C GLY A 50 8.11 9.48 2.55
N ALA A 51 7.25 8.47 2.65
CA ALA A 51 5.94 8.60 3.26
C ALA A 51 6.08 8.82 4.77
N GLU A 52 5.22 9.66 5.32
CA GLU A 52 5.14 9.87 6.76
C GLU A 52 3.98 9.04 7.31
N VAL A 53 4.33 7.94 7.96
CA VAL A 53 3.38 6.98 8.51
C VAL A 53 3.76 6.73 9.97
N ILE A 54 2.80 6.90 10.87
CA ILE A 54 3.01 6.74 12.31
C ILE A 54 2.18 5.56 12.80
N MET A 55 2.84 4.52 13.31
CA MET A 55 2.16 3.39 13.93
C MET A 55 1.80 3.75 15.36
N ALA A 56 0.54 4.08 15.60
CA ALA A 56 0.07 4.47 16.93
C ALA A 56 -0.05 3.27 17.86
N ASP A 57 -0.50 2.13 17.34
CA ASP A 57 -0.57 0.84 18.03
C ASP A 57 -0.66 -0.28 16.97
N PRO A 58 -0.69 -1.57 17.34
CA PRO A 58 -0.72 -2.65 16.35
C PRO A 58 -1.92 -2.63 15.39
N HIS A 59 -2.96 -1.86 15.74
CA HIS A 59 -4.20 -1.81 14.96
C HIS A 59 -4.46 -0.46 14.30
N ARG A 60 -3.67 0.58 14.61
CA ARG A 60 -3.90 1.95 14.12
C ARG A 60 -2.64 2.54 13.52
N VAL A 61 -2.81 3.13 12.36
CA VAL A 61 -1.73 3.87 11.69
C VAL A 61 -2.25 5.24 11.26
N ILE A 62 -1.42 6.26 11.42
CA ILE A 62 -1.70 7.62 10.97
C ILE A 62 -0.88 7.86 9.70
N VAL A 63 -1.56 8.17 8.61
CA VAL A 63 -0.94 8.49 7.33
C VAL A 63 -1.05 10.00 7.10
N ILE A 64 0.09 10.66 6.89
CA ILE A 64 0.13 12.10 6.66
C ILE A 64 0.28 12.35 5.17
N ALA A 65 -0.67 13.10 4.61
CA ALA A 65 -0.71 13.44 3.20
C ALA A 65 0.24 14.60 2.86
N GLY A 66 0.41 14.86 1.57
CA GLY A 66 1.17 16.01 1.09
C GLY A 66 2.67 15.82 1.03
N LYS A 67 3.18 14.65 1.37
CA LYS A 67 4.60 14.33 1.25
C LYS A 67 4.93 13.88 -0.17
N LYS A 68 6.06 14.35 -0.69
CA LYS A 68 6.52 13.94 -2.01
C LYS A 68 7.22 12.59 -1.89
N LEU A 69 6.67 11.57 -2.54
CA LEU A 69 7.23 10.23 -2.52
C LEU A 69 8.28 10.08 -3.62
N LYS A 70 9.34 9.37 -3.30
CA LYS A 70 10.43 9.06 -4.25
C LYS A 70 10.64 7.57 -4.31
N GLY A 71 11.09 7.08 -5.47
CA GLY A 71 11.38 5.68 -5.66
C GLY A 71 12.40 5.12 -4.68
N GLY A 72 12.27 3.85 -4.38
CA GLY A 72 13.15 3.14 -3.48
C GLY A 72 12.93 1.64 -3.60
N THR A 73 13.45 0.89 -2.65
CA THR A 73 13.32 -0.56 -2.61
C THR A 73 12.47 -0.97 -1.41
N LEU A 74 11.38 -1.67 -1.69
CA LEU A 74 10.45 -2.18 -0.69
C LEU A 74 10.51 -3.69 -0.63
N GLU A 75 10.22 -4.25 0.53
CA GLU A 75 10.06 -5.70 0.69
C GLU A 75 8.59 -6.01 0.95
N ALA A 76 8.02 -6.88 0.10
CA ALA A 76 6.61 -7.21 0.18
C ALA A 76 6.34 -8.26 1.27
N PRO A 77 5.28 -8.09 2.08
CA PRO A 77 4.82 -9.14 2.98
C PRO A 77 4.05 -10.21 2.22
N TYR A 78 3.71 -11.30 2.90
CA TYR A 78 2.89 -12.37 2.31
C TYR A 78 1.38 -12.04 2.27
N ILE A 79 1.04 -10.78 2.35
CA ILE A 79 -0.36 -10.32 2.35
C ILE A 79 -0.63 -9.71 0.98
N ILE A 80 -1.43 -10.38 0.16
CA ILE A 80 -1.70 -9.97 -1.23
C ILE A 80 -2.20 -8.52 -1.31
N ARG A 81 -3.17 -8.14 -0.49
CA ARG A 81 -3.73 -6.79 -0.48
C ARG A 81 -2.73 -5.71 -0.09
N ALA A 82 -1.76 -6.06 0.76
CA ALA A 82 -0.69 -5.13 1.12
C ALA A 82 0.27 -4.93 -0.04
N VAL A 83 0.58 -5.98 -0.78
CA VAL A 83 1.43 -5.88 -1.98
C VAL A 83 0.77 -5.01 -3.03
N VAL A 84 -0.53 -5.17 -3.25
CA VAL A 84 -1.30 -4.30 -4.17
C VAL A 84 -1.18 -2.84 -3.74
N ALA A 85 -1.35 -2.55 -2.45
CA ALA A 85 -1.23 -1.19 -1.92
C ALA A 85 0.19 -0.63 -2.10
N MET A 86 1.22 -1.46 -1.92
CA MET A 86 2.61 -1.06 -2.17
C MET A 86 2.85 -0.69 -3.63
N VAL A 87 2.31 -1.47 -4.57
CA VAL A 87 2.42 -1.15 -6.00
C VAL A 87 1.73 0.18 -6.29
N MET A 88 0.56 0.42 -5.71
CA MET A 88 -0.14 1.69 -5.89
C MET A 88 0.66 2.86 -5.35
N ALA A 89 1.29 2.72 -4.17
CA ALA A 89 2.16 3.74 -3.61
C ALA A 89 3.38 3.99 -4.51
N ALA A 90 3.96 2.93 -5.07
CA ALA A 90 5.07 3.04 -6.00
C ALA A 90 4.70 3.82 -7.26
N MET A 91 3.47 3.68 -7.74
CA MET A 91 2.98 4.41 -8.91
C MET A 91 2.82 5.91 -8.65
N ILE A 92 2.60 6.31 -7.40
CA ILE A 92 2.52 7.71 -6.99
C ILE A 92 3.92 8.32 -6.84
N ALA A 93 4.89 7.50 -6.44
CA ALA A 93 6.26 7.96 -6.18
C ALA A 93 6.98 8.36 -7.45
N GLU A 94 7.85 9.36 -7.36
CA GLU A 94 8.70 9.76 -8.48
C GLU A 94 9.90 8.82 -8.59
N GLY A 95 10.30 8.51 -9.83
CA GLY A 95 11.43 7.65 -10.08
C GLY A 95 11.05 6.18 -10.10
N GLU A 96 12.03 5.32 -9.87
CA GLU A 96 11.88 3.88 -9.96
C GLU A 96 11.76 3.25 -8.58
N THR A 97 10.78 2.36 -8.41
CA THR A 97 10.57 1.61 -7.18
C THR A 97 10.68 0.12 -7.47
N VAL A 98 11.44 -0.58 -6.65
CA VAL A 98 11.60 -2.03 -6.74
C VAL A 98 10.89 -2.66 -5.53
N ILE A 99 10.04 -3.64 -5.79
CA ILE A 99 9.34 -4.38 -4.74
C ILE A 99 9.84 -5.81 -4.75
N LEU A 100 10.55 -6.19 -3.68
CA LEU A 100 11.12 -7.54 -3.54
C LEU A 100 10.08 -8.50 -2.99
N ASN A 101 10.19 -9.77 -3.39
CA ASN A 101 9.34 -10.85 -2.89
C ASN A 101 7.84 -10.62 -3.13
N ALA A 102 7.50 -10.06 -4.28
CA ALA A 102 6.12 -9.73 -4.63
C ALA A 102 5.33 -10.91 -5.22
N ASP A 103 5.85 -12.11 -5.17
CA ASP A 103 5.24 -13.30 -5.80
C ASP A 103 3.82 -13.58 -5.30
N SER A 104 3.53 -13.25 -4.05
CA SER A 104 2.20 -13.46 -3.47
C SER A 104 1.10 -12.71 -4.23
N LEU A 105 1.45 -11.63 -4.93
CA LEU A 105 0.51 -10.85 -5.73
C LEU A 105 -0.19 -11.71 -6.79
N TYR A 106 0.57 -12.61 -7.43
CA TYR A 106 0.06 -13.41 -8.54
C TYR A 106 -0.88 -14.53 -8.14
N ARG A 107 -0.97 -14.83 -6.84
CA ARG A 107 -1.96 -15.80 -6.33
C ARG A 107 -3.38 -15.26 -6.40
N GLY A 108 -3.55 -13.95 -6.23
CA GLY A 108 -4.85 -13.30 -6.30
C GLY A 108 -5.07 -12.53 -7.60
N HIS A 109 -3.99 -12.09 -8.24
CA HIS A 109 -4.04 -11.24 -9.43
C HIS A 109 -2.99 -11.71 -10.45
N PRO A 110 -3.23 -12.83 -11.16
CA PRO A 110 -2.20 -13.44 -12.01
C PRO A 110 -1.71 -12.54 -13.16
N ASP A 111 -2.55 -11.63 -13.64
CA ASP A 111 -2.21 -10.71 -14.75
C ASP A 111 -2.06 -9.26 -14.29
N PHE A 112 -1.70 -9.03 -13.01
CA PHE A 112 -1.72 -7.70 -12.42
C PHE A 112 -0.83 -6.71 -13.17
N ALA A 113 0.44 -7.06 -13.40
CA ALA A 113 1.36 -6.16 -14.10
C ALA A 113 0.90 -5.91 -15.55
N LYS A 114 0.43 -6.95 -16.23
CA LYS A 114 -0.10 -6.83 -17.59
C LYS A 114 -1.31 -5.89 -17.64
N ASN A 115 -2.23 -6.03 -16.69
CA ASN A 115 -3.43 -5.20 -16.63
C ASN A 115 -3.07 -3.74 -16.35
N LEU A 116 -2.13 -3.47 -15.45
CA LEU A 116 -1.69 -2.11 -15.19
C LEU A 116 -0.96 -1.50 -16.37
N ARG A 117 -0.14 -2.27 -17.08
CA ARG A 117 0.51 -1.79 -18.31
C ARG A 117 -0.50 -1.40 -19.37
N SER A 118 -1.60 -2.13 -19.48
CA SER A 118 -2.68 -1.80 -20.43
C SER A 118 -3.36 -0.48 -20.08
N LEU A 119 -3.27 -0.04 -18.82
CA LEU A 119 -3.80 1.25 -18.37
C LEU A 119 -2.77 2.38 -18.43
N GLY A 120 -1.55 2.10 -18.90
CA GLY A 120 -0.51 3.11 -19.08
C GLY A 120 0.60 3.09 -18.04
N ALA A 121 0.59 2.17 -17.09
CA ALA A 121 1.65 2.07 -16.09
C ALA A 121 2.92 1.45 -16.67
N GLU A 122 4.08 1.93 -16.22
CA GLU A 122 5.38 1.37 -16.57
C GLU A 122 5.81 0.38 -15.49
N ILE A 123 5.54 -0.90 -15.71
CA ILE A 123 5.80 -1.98 -14.76
C ILE A 123 6.51 -3.13 -15.45
N GLU A 124 7.55 -3.65 -14.83
CA GLU A 124 8.27 -4.83 -15.30
C GLU A 124 8.38 -5.87 -14.19
N GLU A 125 8.26 -7.15 -14.58
CA GLU A 125 8.51 -8.27 -13.71
C GLU A 125 9.94 -8.76 -13.95
N ILE A 126 10.74 -8.82 -12.88
CA ILE A 126 12.12 -9.29 -12.94
C ILE A 126 12.17 -10.62 -12.19
N LYS A 127 12.54 -11.68 -12.90
CA LYS A 127 12.65 -13.02 -12.31
C LYS A 127 14.10 -13.37 -12.03
#